data_0e640ba46ec147d98ddca2f90e0cecd2
#
_entry.id   0e640ba46ec147d98ddca2f90e0cecd2
#
_cell.length_a   1.000
_cell.length_b   1.000
_cell.length_c   1.000
_cell.angle_alpha   90.00
_cell.angle_beta   90.00
_cell.angle_gamma   90.00
#
_symmetry.space_group_name_H-M   'P 1'
#
loop_
_entity.id
_entity.type
_entity.pdbx_description
1 polymer ?
#
loop_
_entity_poly.entity_id
_entity_poly.type
_entity_poly.pdbx_seq_one_letter_code
_entity_poly.pdbx_strand_id
1 'polypeptide(L)'
;MSAADFGHFVLTIAAFLAAVHGLGYLAERLKQPRIVGEILAGILLGPFVFKLLLPGAFAKLFAFSTSASTTLGFLYQLGLILLMFCSGAETRRMLGKGNRKTTVLLITVSDMASFIFVLGLGYLGLIPLARLTGTLGAQNSTLLVVAIATSVTSIPVISRIFWDLGIMRTRFVSLLLGYAVLEDIALWVVLAFATALAKSTASATQNLTGTVTSHVLSTFIFMGVAMVIMPTVLRYISKSRWNILVHASPVGYVIFVLMAYCSVAALVDVNLQFAALLAGFGVVGGTRGTERERFAVPIDSIAKVSFGVFIPIYFGMIGYRLVFGREFSLAVLLVFFFGSSAIAIFSSGLAARLGGFRGLDVANIAITTNARGGPGIVLASVAFDAGIINAAFYTALVITAVVTSQACGAWLRYILHKGLPLLSSNPEETWPLPPELTAAATEPELSIPRH
;
A
#
# COMPACT_ATOMS: atom_id res chain seq x y z
N MET A 1 7.82 -1.99 -31.96
CA MET A 1 7.18 -3.31 -31.76
C MET A 1 6.52 -3.70 -33.07
N SER A 2 6.87 -4.87 -33.63
CA SER A 2 6.21 -5.38 -34.86
C SER A 2 4.74 -5.77 -34.57
N ALA A 3 3.90 -5.95 -35.60
CA ALA A 3 2.52 -6.40 -35.42
C ALA A 3 2.45 -7.79 -34.75
N ALA A 4 3.39 -8.68 -35.09
CA ALA A 4 3.51 -10.00 -34.46
C ALA A 4 3.90 -9.91 -32.99
N ASP A 5 4.87 -9.04 -32.65
CA ASP A 5 5.26 -8.81 -31.25
C ASP A 5 4.11 -8.21 -30.44
N PHE A 6 3.33 -7.30 -31.06
CA PHE A 6 2.16 -6.72 -30.40
C PHE A 6 1.07 -7.76 -30.12
N GLY A 7 0.77 -8.61 -31.14
CA GLY A 7 -0.20 -9.70 -30.96
C GLY A 7 0.23 -10.68 -29.85
N HIS A 8 1.51 -11.05 -29.83
CA HIS A 8 2.06 -11.91 -28.78
C HIS A 8 2.00 -11.24 -27.39
N PHE A 9 2.33 -9.96 -27.30
CA PHE A 9 2.23 -9.19 -26.04
C PHE A 9 0.81 -9.14 -25.52
N VAL A 10 -0.19 -8.84 -26.40
CA VAL A 10 -1.61 -8.80 -26.02
C VAL A 10 -2.10 -10.17 -25.53
N LEU A 11 -1.71 -11.25 -26.22
CA LEU A 11 -2.03 -12.62 -25.81
C LEU A 11 -1.47 -12.93 -24.41
N THR A 12 -0.21 -12.55 -24.17
CA THR A 12 0.45 -12.79 -22.87
C THR A 12 -0.25 -11.99 -21.75
N ILE A 13 -0.59 -10.71 -22.01
CA ILE A 13 -1.32 -9.91 -21.02
C ILE A 13 -2.72 -10.48 -20.78
N ALA A 14 -3.42 -10.97 -21.80
CA ALA A 14 -4.73 -11.60 -21.64
C ALA A 14 -4.64 -12.88 -20.79
N ALA A 15 -3.66 -13.74 -21.05
CA ALA A 15 -3.41 -14.94 -20.26
C ALA A 15 -3.03 -14.60 -18.81
N PHE A 16 -2.20 -13.56 -18.63
CA PHE A 16 -1.79 -13.08 -17.32
C PHE A 16 -2.99 -12.53 -16.53
N LEU A 17 -3.84 -11.69 -17.15
CA LEU A 17 -5.08 -11.19 -16.54
C LEU A 17 -6.05 -12.31 -16.18
N ALA A 18 -6.21 -13.30 -17.06
CA ALA A 18 -7.06 -14.45 -16.76
C ALA A 18 -6.56 -15.22 -15.52
N ALA A 19 -5.26 -15.41 -15.38
CA ALA A 19 -4.67 -16.10 -14.23
C ALA A 19 -4.82 -15.27 -12.94
N VAL A 20 -4.50 -13.97 -12.95
CA VAL A 20 -4.61 -13.12 -11.76
C VAL A 20 -6.06 -12.96 -11.30
N HIS A 21 -7.01 -12.82 -12.23
CA HIS A 21 -8.42 -12.77 -11.89
C HIS A 21 -8.94 -14.12 -11.42
N GLY A 22 -8.56 -15.21 -12.08
CA GLY A 22 -9.00 -16.57 -11.71
C GLY A 22 -8.54 -16.96 -10.31
N LEU A 23 -7.25 -16.73 -9.99
CA LEU A 23 -6.72 -17.03 -8.66
C LEU A 23 -7.16 -15.99 -7.63
N GLY A 24 -7.34 -14.73 -8.01
CA GLY A 24 -7.94 -13.71 -7.15
C GLY A 24 -9.36 -14.09 -6.72
N TYR A 25 -10.19 -14.54 -7.66
CA TYR A 25 -11.54 -15.05 -7.37
C TYR A 25 -11.52 -16.32 -6.50
N LEU A 26 -10.58 -17.24 -6.75
CA LEU A 26 -10.42 -18.42 -5.92
C LEU A 26 -10.02 -18.06 -4.49
N ALA A 27 -9.11 -17.10 -4.33
CA ALA A 27 -8.74 -16.58 -3.00
C ALA A 27 -9.96 -15.99 -2.28
N GLU A 28 -10.79 -15.19 -2.94
CA GLU A 28 -12.03 -14.65 -2.36
C GLU A 28 -13.00 -15.75 -1.93
N ARG A 29 -13.14 -16.81 -2.72
CA ARG A 29 -13.95 -17.99 -2.33
C ARG A 29 -13.40 -18.70 -1.09
N LEU A 30 -12.08 -18.70 -0.93
CA LEU A 30 -11.40 -19.22 0.25
C LEU A 30 -11.38 -18.23 1.43
N LYS A 31 -12.17 -17.14 1.34
CA LYS A 31 -12.23 -16.04 2.33
C LYS A 31 -10.86 -15.38 2.56
N GLN A 32 -10.04 -15.33 1.52
CA GLN A 32 -8.74 -14.68 1.51
C GLN A 32 -8.82 -13.36 0.72
N PRO A 33 -7.99 -12.35 1.04
CA PRO A 33 -7.92 -11.14 0.23
C PRO A 33 -7.53 -11.47 -1.22
N ARG A 34 -8.18 -10.83 -2.18
CA ARG A 34 -7.95 -11.03 -3.62
C ARG A 34 -6.48 -10.86 -4.03
N ILE A 35 -5.79 -9.90 -3.41
CA ILE A 35 -4.36 -9.61 -3.61
C ILE A 35 -3.50 -10.87 -3.42
N VAL A 36 -3.84 -11.75 -2.49
CA VAL A 36 -3.11 -13.01 -2.26
C VAL A 36 -3.18 -13.89 -3.49
N GLY A 37 -4.36 -14.05 -4.09
CA GLY A 37 -4.54 -14.81 -5.32
C GLY A 37 -3.82 -14.18 -6.51
N GLU A 38 -3.84 -12.86 -6.62
CA GLU A 38 -3.15 -12.12 -7.68
C GLU A 38 -1.63 -12.31 -7.60
N ILE A 39 -1.04 -12.24 -6.39
CA ILE A 39 0.40 -12.52 -6.17
C ILE A 39 0.72 -13.99 -6.45
N LEU A 40 -0.13 -14.92 -6.00
CA LEU A 40 0.05 -16.34 -6.30
C LEU A 40 0.01 -16.63 -7.79
N ALA A 41 -0.85 -15.94 -8.56
CA ALA A 41 -0.86 -16.04 -10.01
C ALA A 41 0.50 -15.67 -10.62
N GLY A 42 1.09 -14.58 -10.12
CA GLY A 42 2.42 -14.16 -10.54
C GLY A 42 3.51 -15.17 -10.19
N ILE A 43 3.46 -15.78 -9.00
CA ILE A 43 4.41 -16.84 -8.59
C ILE A 43 4.25 -18.06 -9.50
N LEU A 44 3.01 -18.48 -9.76
CA LEU A 44 2.74 -19.64 -10.60
C LEU A 44 3.16 -19.43 -12.05
N LEU A 45 2.92 -18.25 -12.63
CA LEU A 45 3.34 -17.90 -13.98
C LEU A 45 4.79 -17.44 -14.06
N GLY A 46 5.43 -17.25 -12.92
CA GLY A 46 6.80 -16.74 -12.82
C GLY A 46 7.90 -17.78 -13.10
N PRO A 47 9.16 -17.30 -13.06
CA PRO A 47 10.32 -18.14 -13.33
C PRO A 47 10.47 -19.32 -12.39
N PHE A 48 9.96 -19.22 -11.16
CA PHE A 48 10.12 -20.25 -10.14
C PHE A 48 9.24 -21.46 -10.37
N VAL A 49 8.00 -21.30 -10.84
CA VAL A 49 7.06 -22.42 -11.04
C VAL A 49 6.91 -22.74 -12.50
N PHE A 50 6.44 -21.80 -13.33
CA PHE A 50 6.09 -22.08 -14.71
C PHE A 50 7.31 -22.40 -15.58
N LYS A 51 8.40 -21.63 -15.44
CA LYS A 51 9.65 -21.93 -16.14
C LYS A 51 10.27 -23.24 -15.71
N LEU A 52 10.15 -23.61 -14.42
CA LEU A 52 10.68 -24.87 -13.91
C LEU A 52 9.89 -26.08 -14.42
N LEU A 53 8.55 -25.99 -14.43
CA LEU A 53 7.67 -27.09 -14.82
C LEU A 53 7.51 -27.22 -16.36
N LEU A 54 7.41 -26.11 -17.06
CA LEU A 54 7.11 -26.04 -18.50
C LEU A 54 8.01 -25.00 -19.21
N PRO A 55 9.34 -25.25 -19.28
CA PRO A 55 10.29 -24.27 -19.80
C PRO A 55 10.02 -23.85 -21.25
N GLY A 56 9.55 -24.76 -22.11
CA GLY A 56 9.19 -24.46 -23.48
C GLY A 56 7.95 -23.56 -23.62
N ALA A 57 6.93 -23.77 -22.78
CA ALA A 57 5.74 -22.92 -22.75
C ALA A 57 6.06 -21.55 -22.15
N PHE A 58 6.88 -21.52 -21.09
CA PHE A 58 7.35 -20.28 -20.49
C PHE A 58 8.11 -19.41 -21.50
N ALA A 59 9.06 -20.01 -22.21
CA ALA A 59 9.84 -19.31 -23.24
C ALA A 59 8.94 -18.78 -24.37
N LYS A 60 7.90 -19.53 -24.77
CA LYS A 60 6.94 -19.05 -25.77
C LYS A 60 6.06 -17.91 -25.25
N LEU A 61 5.60 -17.95 -24.02
CA LEU A 61 4.68 -16.97 -23.46
C LEU A 61 5.40 -15.67 -23.06
N PHE A 62 6.59 -15.77 -22.47
CA PHE A 62 7.36 -14.63 -21.94
C PHE A 62 8.60 -14.25 -22.77
N ALA A 63 8.65 -14.67 -24.04
CA ALA A 63 9.69 -14.25 -24.99
C ALA A 63 9.43 -12.82 -25.47
N PHE A 64 9.54 -11.86 -24.57
CA PHE A 64 9.32 -10.46 -24.90
C PHE A 64 10.50 -9.85 -25.64
N SER A 65 10.20 -9.08 -26.69
CA SER A 65 11.14 -8.11 -27.25
C SER A 65 11.44 -7.00 -26.22
N THR A 66 12.54 -6.27 -26.41
CA THR A 66 12.89 -5.15 -25.52
C THR A 66 11.74 -4.14 -25.39
N SER A 67 11.06 -3.82 -26.50
CA SER A 67 9.90 -2.92 -26.49
C SER A 67 8.71 -3.48 -25.71
N ALA A 68 8.43 -4.78 -25.81
CA ALA A 68 7.37 -5.43 -25.05
C ALA A 68 7.68 -5.47 -23.55
N SER A 69 8.93 -5.73 -23.16
CA SER A 69 9.39 -5.67 -21.77
C SER A 69 9.25 -4.26 -21.19
N THR A 70 9.59 -3.22 -21.96
CA THR A 70 9.42 -1.81 -21.55
C THR A 70 7.94 -1.48 -21.37
N THR A 71 7.07 -1.96 -22.27
CA THR A 71 5.60 -1.75 -22.15
C THR A 71 5.03 -2.46 -20.92
N LEU A 72 5.49 -3.67 -20.61
CA LEU A 72 5.10 -4.38 -19.38
C LEU A 72 5.55 -3.61 -18.13
N GLY A 73 6.78 -3.08 -18.15
CA GLY A 73 7.29 -2.20 -17.08
C GLY A 73 6.45 -0.94 -16.91
N PHE A 74 5.99 -0.33 -18.02
CA PHE A 74 5.07 0.81 -17.97
C PHE A 74 3.71 0.42 -17.35
N LEU A 75 3.12 -0.72 -17.72
CA LEU A 75 1.86 -1.20 -17.13
C LEU A 75 2.00 -1.47 -15.63
N TYR A 76 3.13 -2.04 -15.21
CA TYR A 76 3.46 -2.24 -13.80
C TYR A 76 3.50 -0.90 -13.03
N GLN A 77 4.24 0.08 -13.54
CA GLN A 77 4.34 1.41 -12.91
C GLN A 77 3.00 2.14 -12.93
N LEU A 78 2.23 2.04 -14.00
CA LEU A 78 0.90 2.65 -14.08
C LEU A 78 -0.06 2.01 -13.07
N GLY A 79 -0.02 0.68 -12.91
CA GLY A 79 -0.78 -0.03 -11.87
C GLY A 79 -0.44 0.47 -10.47
N LEU A 80 0.85 0.66 -10.19
CA LEU A 80 1.32 1.20 -8.91
C LEU A 80 0.87 2.66 -8.68
N ILE A 81 1.01 3.53 -9.69
CA ILE A 81 0.56 4.93 -9.63
C ILE A 81 -0.95 5.00 -9.37
N LEU A 82 -1.74 4.21 -10.10
CA LEU A 82 -3.19 4.17 -9.92
C LEU A 82 -3.60 3.60 -8.55
N LEU A 83 -2.89 2.58 -8.05
CA LEU A 83 -3.10 2.05 -6.71
C LEU A 83 -2.87 3.15 -5.67
N MET A 84 -1.77 3.90 -5.81
CA MET A 84 -1.43 4.99 -4.89
C MET A 84 -2.43 6.15 -4.96
N PHE A 85 -2.89 6.50 -6.15
CA PHE A 85 -3.96 7.48 -6.32
C PHE A 85 -5.25 7.06 -5.61
N CYS A 86 -5.69 5.82 -5.78
CA CYS A 86 -6.87 5.28 -5.11
C CYS A 86 -6.67 5.26 -3.58
N SER A 87 -5.49 4.86 -3.10
CA SER A 87 -5.15 4.90 -1.67
C SER A 87 -5.21 6.32 -1.11
N GLY A 88 -4.64 7.31 -1.80
CA GLY A 88 -4.69 8.71 -1.40
C GLY A 88 -6.11 9.28 -1.35
N ALA A 89 -6.96 8.92 -2.31
CA ALA A 89 -8.37 9.29 -2.34
C ALA A 89 -9.12 8.69 -1.13
N GLU A 90 -8.88 7.43 -0.81
CA GLU A 90 -9.48 6.73 0.34
C GLU A 90 -8.98 7.32 1.66
N THR A 91 -7.67 7.53 1.80
CA THR A 91 -7.05 8.18 2.96
C THR A 91 -7.74 9.52 3.27
N ARG A 92 -8.00 10.34 2.24
CA ARG A 92 -8.70 11.62 2.43
C ARG A 92 -10.15 11.46 2.86
N ARG A 93 -10.86 10.44 2.36
CA ARG A 93 -12.26 10.15 2.74
C ARG A 93 -12.37 9.72 4.21
N MET A 94 -11.36 9.01 4.70
CA MET A 94 -11.30 8.49 6.07
C MET A 94 -10.78 9.51 7.08
N LEU A 95 -10.06 10.54 6.64
CA LEU A 95 -9.48 11.55 7.51
C LEU A 95 -10.56 12.27 8.35
N GLY A 96 -10.41 12.25 9.65
CA GLY A 96 -11.30 12.95 10.60
C GLY A 96 -12.45 12.11 11.16
N LYS A 97 -12.56 10.82 10.82
CA LYS A 97 -13.60 9.93 11.34
C LYS A 97 -13.27 9.32 12.71
N GLY A 98 -12.06 9.48 13.25
CA GLY A 98 -11.61 8.88 14.52
C GLY A 98 -11.50 9.86 15.70
N ASN A 99 -11.31 9.32 16.90
CA ASN A 99 -10.98 10.11 18.10
C ASN A 99 -9.54 10.61 18.00
N ARG A 100 -9.36 11.90 17.66
CA ARG A 100 -8.06 12.50 17.35
C ARG A 100 -7.00 12.29 18.44
N LYS A 101 -7.37 12.40 19.73
CA LYS A 101 -6.41 12.25 20.85
C LYS A 101 -5.86 10.83 20.92
N THR A 102 -6.73 9.83 20.91
CA THR A 102 -6.33 8.41 20.99
C THR A 102 -5.57 7.98 19.72
N THR A 103 -6.01 8.44 18.54
CA THR A 103 -5.35 8.16 17.28
C THR A 103 -3.92 8.73 17.26
N VAL A 104 -3.75 10.01 17.65
CA VAL A 104 -2.42 10.63 17.70
C VAL A 104 -1.51 9.93 18.72
N LEU A 105 -2.04 9.55 19.88
CA LEU A 105 -1.28 8.79 20.87
C LEU A 105 -0.81 7.44 20.32
N LEU A 106 -1.72 6.69 19.65
CA LEU A 106 -1.38 5.41 19.04
C LEU A 106 -0.26 5.56 18.02
N ILE A 107 -0.34 6.54 17.12
CA ILE A 107 0.71 6.79 16.13
C ILE A 107 2.04 7.15 16.80
N THR A 108 2.01 8.17 17.66
CA THR A 108 3.25 8.70 18.25
C THR A 108 3.96 7.64 19.08
N VAL A 109 3.24 6.83 19.83
CA VAL A 109 3.86 5.80 20.70
C VAL A 109 4.13 4.52 19.92
N SER A 110 3.20 4.02 19.11
CA SER A 110 3.39 2.77 18.38
C SER A 110 4.48 2.89 17.31
N ASP A 111 4.34 3.86 16.41
CA ASP A 111 5.22 3.96 15.24
C ASP A 111 6.58 4.52 15.61
N MET A 112 6.62 5.58 16.45
CA MET A 112 7.88 6.13 16.93
C MET A 112 8.66 5.12 17.76
N ALA A 113 8.01 4.36 18.66
CA ALA A 113 8.68 3.35 19.45
C ALA A 113 9.24 2.23 18.57
N SER A 114 8.44 1.68 17.64
CA SER A 114 8.90 0.66 16.69
C SER A 114 10.06 1.16 15.84
N PHE A 115 9.92 2.36 15.27
CA PHE A 115 10.90 2.96 14.40
C PHE A 115 12.23 3.21 15.12
N ILE A 116 12.19 3.87 16.27
CA ILE A 116 13.39 4.17 17.09
C ILE A 116 14.04 2.88 17.58
N PHE A 117 13.25 1.89 17.99
CA PHE A 117 13.78 0.62 18.45
C PHE A 117 14.54 -0.13 17.34
N VAL A 118 13.98 -0.19 16.13
CA VAL A 118 14.65 -0.81 14.98
C VAL A 118 15.90 -0.03 14.56
N LEU A 119 15.86 1.31 14.58
CA LEU A 119 17.04 2.11 14.34
C LEU A 119 18.14 1.80 15.38
N GLY A 120 17.78 1.72 16.67
CA GLY A 120 18.70 1.34 17.72
C GLY A 120 19.34 -0.03 17.51
N LEU A 121 18.55 -1.05 17.16
CA LEU A 121 19.07 -2.38 16.82
C LEU A 121 20.04 -2.35 15.63
N GLY A 122 19.73 -1.53 14.60
CA GLY A 122 20.60 -1.37 13.45
C GLY A 122 21.92 -0.69 13.78
N TYR A 123 21.91 0.39 14.55
CA TYR A 123 23.11 1.08 14.98
C TYR A 123 23.96 0.27 15.95
N LEU A 124 23.35 -0.63 16.74
CA LEU A 124 24.05 -1.60 17.58
C LEU A 124 24.63 -2.78 16.78
N GLY A 125 24.43 -2.82 15.45
CA GLY A 125 24.92 -3.90 14.59
C GLY A 125 24.20 -5.24 14.75
N LEU A 126 23.03 -5.26 15.40
CA LEU A 126 22.24 -6.48 15.63
C LEU A 126 21.42 -6.89 14.39
N ILE A 127 21.24 -5.99 13.43
CA ILE A 127 20.59 -6.27 12.13
C ILE A 127 21.68 -6.44 11.08
N PRO A 128 21.75 -7.58 10.36
CA PRO A 128 22.77 -7.83 9.35
C PRO A 128 22.43 -7.07 8.04
N LEU A 129 22.49 -5.73 8.07
CA LEU A 129 22.07 -4.85 6.99
C LEU A 129 22.74 -5.18 5.66
N ALA A 130 24.02 -5.54 5.66
CA ALA A 130 24.75 -5.92 4.45
C ALA A 130 24.12 -7.09 3.68
N ARG A 131 23.38 -7.98 4.36
CA ARG A 131 22.63 -9.09 3.73
C ARG A 131 21.27 -8.69 3.17
N LEU A 132 20.81 -7.49 3.47
CA LEU A 132 19.49 -6.96 3.10
C LEU A 132 19.59 -5.88 2.03
N THR A 133 20.77 -5.22 1.96
CA THR A 133 21.02 -4.07 1.10
C THR A 133 21.08 -4.48 -0.38
N GLY A 134 20.46 -3.66 -1.21
CA GLY A 134 20.46 -3.81 -2.67
C GLY A 134 21.66 -3.12 -3.35
N THR A 135 21.62 -3.06 -4.67
CA THR A 135 22.75 -2.60 -5.51
C THR A 135 23.09 -1.11 -5.36
N LEU A 136 22.09 -0.28 -5.09
CA LEU A 136 22.23 1.18 -4.89
C LEU A 136 22.02 1.60 -3.44
N GLY A 137 21.69 0.64 -2.55
CA GLY A 137 21.40 0.92 -1.16
C GLY A 137 22.66 1.15 -0.33
N ALA A 138 22.65 2.21 0.48
CA ALA A 138 23.54 2.31 1.62
C ALA A 138 22.92 1.60 2.82
N GLN A 139 23.72 1.14 3.79
CA GLN A 139 23.19 0.49 4.99
C GLN A 139 22.17 1.35 5.74
N ASN A 140 22.38 2.67 5.78
CA ASN A 140 21.46 3.61 6.41
C ASN A 140 20.11 3.71 5.68
N SER A 141 20.09 3.72 4.35
CA SER A 141 18.84 3.71 3.59
C SER A 141 18.08 2.39 3.76
N THR A 142 18.81 1.27 3.78
CA THR A 142 18.24 -0.06 4.08
C THR A 142 17.69 -0.11 5.50
N LEU A 143 18.39 0.43 6.49
CA LEU A 143 17.91 0.47 7.87
C LEU A 143 16.62 1.27 8.00
N LEU A 144 16.49 2.40 7.30
CA LEU A 144 15.23 3.16 7.25
C LEU A 144 14.09 2.33 6.66
N VAL A 145 14.35 1.58 5.58
CA VAL A 145 13.33 0.70 4.99
C VAL A 145 12.94 -0.41 5.97
N VAL A 146 13.89 -1.03 6.69
CA VAL A 146 13.59 -2.04 7.73
C VAL A 146 12.74 -1.44 8.84
N ALA A 147 13.06 -0.22 9.29
CA ALA A 147 12.35 0.46 10.36
C ALA A 147 10.90 0.78 9.98
N ILE A 148 10.66 1.38 8.80
CA ILE A 148 9.28 1.66 8.36
C ILE A 148 8.52 0.39 7.99
N ALA A 149 9.18 -0.63 7.40
CA ALA A 149 8.54 -1.91 7.10
C ALA A 149 8.07 -2.65 8.36
N THR A 150 8.66 -2.35 9.52
CA THR A 150 8.25 -2.90 10.82
C THR A 150 6.99 -2.22 11.35
N SER A 151 6.80 -0.93 11.08
CA SER A 151 5.71 -0.11 11.63
C SER A 151 4.46 -0.09 10.73
N VAL A 152 4.56 -0.43 9.44
CA VAL A 152 3.50 -0.21 8.46
C VAL A 152 2.23 -1.02 8.71
N THR A 153 1.07 -0.35 8.62
CA THR A 153 -0.27 -0.94 8.66
C THR A 153 -0.99 -0.69 7.32
N SER A 154 -1.92 -1.55 6.94
CA SER A 154 -2.57 -1.49 5.64
C SER A 154 -4.04 -1.07 5.71
N ILE A 155 -4.36 0.17 5.31
CA ILE A 155 -5.75 0.63 5.20
C ILE A 155 -6.58 -0.27 4.25
N PRO A 156 -6.19 -0.52 3.00
CA PRO A 156 -7.02 -1.29 2.07
C PRO A 156 -7.32 -2.71 2.56
N VAL A 157 -6.33 -3.36 3.18
CA VAL A 157 -6.49 -4.73 3.67
C VAL A 157 -7.36 -4.78 4.92
N ILE A 158 -7.08 -3.94 5.93
CA ILE A 158 -7.89 -3.93 7.15
C ILE A 158 -9.33 -3.48 6.86
N SER A 159 -9.54 -2.49 5.97
CA SER A 159 -10.87 -2.07 5.54
C SER A 159 -11.65 -3.22 4.89
N ARG A 160 -10.98 -4.01 4.02
CA ARG A 160 -11.61 -5.19 3.41
C ARG A 160 -11.97 -6.24 4.46
N ILE A 161 -11.07 -6.53 5.41
CA ILE A 161 -11.35 -7.46 6.52
C ILE A 161 -12.55 -6.97 7.34
N PHE A 162 -12.61 -5.68 7.67
CA PHE A 162 -13.71 -5.10 8.43
C PHE A 162 -15.05 -5.15 7.67
N TRP A 163 -14.99 -4.95 6.35
CA TRP A 163 -16.17 -5.09 5.49
C TRP A 163 -16.68 -6.53 5.45
N ASP A 164 -15.78 -7.49 5.22
CA ASP A 164 -16.12 -8.91 5.13
C ASP A 164 -16.67 -9.45 6.47
N LEU A 165 -16.28 -8.84 7.60
CA LEU A 165 -16.77 -9.16 8.94
C LEU A 165 -18.04 -8.37 9.33
N GLY A 166 -18.49 -7.41 8.51
CA GLY A 166 -19.66 -6.57 8.79
C GLY A 166 -19.47 -5.55 9.90
N ILE A 167 -18.22 -5.22 10.28
CA ILE A 167 -17.90 -4.35 11.42
C ILE A 167 -17.50 -2.91 11.06
N MET A 168 -17.69 -2.49 9.79
CA MET A 168 -17.25 -1.18 9.28
C MET A 168 -17.76 0.04 10.06
N ARG A 169 -18.90 -0.07 10.74
CA ARG A 169 -19.52 1.04 11.49
C ARG A 169 -19.14 1.07 12.97
N THR A 170 -18.24 0.20 13.41
CA THR A 170 -17.82 0.12 14.80
C THR A 170 -16.82 1.21 15.19
N ARG A 171 -16.77 1.52 16.49
CA ARG A 171 -15.77 2.45 17.05
C ARG A 171 -14.36 1.92 16.91
N PHE A 172 -14.18 0.59 17.00
CA PHE A 172 -12.91 -0.10 16.77
C PHE A 172 -12.34 0.22 15.37
N VAL A 173 -13.16 0.06 14.34
CA VAL A 173 -12.77 0.35 12.96
C VAL A 173 -12.45 1.83 12.75
N SER A 174 -13.28 2.72 13.28
CA SER A 174 -13.05 4.17 13.18
C SER A 174 -11.71 4.60 13.79
N LEU A 175 -11.33 3.99 14.93
CA LEU A 175 -10.05 4.22 15.59
C LEU A 175 -8.88 3.77 14.72
N LEU A 176 -8.93 2.53 14.21
CA LEU A 176 -7.84 1.92 13.45
C LEU A 176 -7.67 2.52 12.06
N LEU A 177 -8.75 2.86 11.36
CA LEU A 177 -8.66 3.56 10.09
C LEU A 177 -8.10 4.96 10.26
N GLY A 178 -8.49 5.67 11.32
CA GLY A 178 -7.91 6.98 11.64
C GLY A 178 -6.41 6.92 11.94
N TYR A 179 -5.96 5.87 12.63
CA TYR A 179 -4.55 5.59 12.87
C TYR A 179 -3.79 5.34 11.56
N ALA A 180 -4.24 4.39 10.76
CA ALA A 180 -3.55 3.96 9.54
C ALA A 180 -3.42 5.09 8.48
N VAL A 181 -4.39 6.02 8.42
CA VAL A 181 -4.34 7.20 7.55
C VAL A 181 -3.12 8.09 7.83
N LEU A 182 -2.85 8.37 9.10
CA LEU A 182 -1.73 9.25 9.46
C LEU A 182 -0.39 8.51 9.34
N GLU A 183 -0.39 7.22 9.63
CA GLU A 183 0.77 6.35 9.46
C GLU A 183 1.20 6.27 7.99
N ASP A 184 0.27 6.11 7.04
CA ASP A 184 0.56 6.11 5.60
C ASP A 184 1.34 7.38 5.18
N ILE A 185 0.96 8.55 5.69
CA ILE A 185 1.66 9.81 5.38
C ILE A 185 3.10 9.76 5.92
N ALA A 186 3.29 9.33 7.17
CA ALA A 186 4.59 9.24 7.80
C ALA A 186 5.52 8.24 7.07
N LEU A 187 4.98 7.09 6.68
CA LEU A 187 5.69 6.07 5.90
C LEU A 187 6.29 6.65 4.61
N TRP A 188 5.48 7.39 3.85
CA TRP A 188 5.93 7.94 2.57
C TRP A 188 7.00 9.02 2.74
N VAL A 189 6.92 9.82 3.80
CA VAL A 189 7.97 10.80 4.12
C VAL A 189 9.30 10.09 4.41
N VAL A 190 9.29 9.06 5.25
CA VAL A 190 10.51 8.30 5.57
C VAL A 190 11.04 7.54 4.36
N LEU A 191 10.17 6.96 3.52
CA LEU A 191 10.58 6.28 2.29
C LEU A 191 11.20 7.27 1.29
N ALA A 192 10.65 8.48 1.15
CA ALA A 192 11.23 9.52 0.32
C ALA A 192 12.64 9.90 0.83
N PHE A 193 12.82 9.99 2.15
CA PHE A 193 14.14 10.21 2.74
C PHE A 193 15.11 9.04 2.47
N ALA A 194 14.66 7.80 2.62
CA ALA A 194 15.48 6.61 2.33
C ALA A 194 15.91 6.55 0.86
N THR A 195 15.01 6.90 -0.07
CA THR A 195 15.31 6.94 -1.52
C THR A 195 16.28 8.07 -1.86
N ALA A 196 16.15 9.25 -1.25
CA ALA A 196 17.08 10.36 -1.42
C ALA A 196 18.48 10.00 -0.92
N LEU A 197 18.57 9.34 0.24
CA LEU A 197 19.84 8.87 0.81
C LEU A 197 20.51 7.82 -0.07
N ALA A 198 19.76 6.89 -0.66
CA ALA A 198 20.30 5.90 -1.58
C ALA A 198 20.87 6.53 -2.86
N LYS A 199 20.14 7.48 -3.46
CA LYS A 199 20.57 8.21 -4.65
C LYS A 199 21.84 9.03 -4.39
N SER A 200 21.94 9.72 -3.24
CA SER A 200 23.09 10.53 -2.88
C SER A 200 24.36 9.70 -2.68
N THR A 201 24.22 8.49 -2.20
CA THR A 201 25.34 7.54 -2.02
C THR A 201 25.84 6.96 -3.34
N ALA A 202 24.92 6.74 -4.29
CA ALA A 202 25.26 6.24 -5.62
C ALA A 202 25.94 7.29 -6.51
N SER A 203 25.64 8.58 -6.27
CA SER A 203 26.29 9.70 -6.97
C SER A 203 27.54 10.09 -6.17
N ALA A 204 28.73 9.76 -6.65
CA ALA A 204 30.01 10.09 -6.00
C ALA A 204 30.31 11.61 -5.91
N THR A 205 29.30 12.45 -5.80
CA THR A 205 29.37 13.91 -5.67
C THR A 205 29.78 14.30 -4.26
N GLN A 206 30.79 15.16 -4.13
CA GLN A 206 31.44 15.57 -2.88
C GLN A 206 30.53 16.33 -1.87
N ASN A 207 29.26 16.59 -2.20
CA ASN A 207 28.31 17.32 -1.33
C ASN A 207 27.10 16.44 -0.91
N LEU A 208 27.37 15.33 -0.21
CA LEU A 208 26.35 14.43 0.32
C LEU A 208 25.27 15.18 1.12
N THR A 209 25.70 16.08 2.01
CA THR A 209 24.79 16.85 2.89
C THR A 209 23.87 17.78 2.08
N GLY A 210 24.39 18.48 1.08
CA GLY A 210 23.61 19.39 0.24
C GLY A 210 22.55 18.66 -0.59
N THR A 211 22.93 17.52 -1.20
CA THR A 211 22.02 16.71 -2.03
C THR A 211 20.89 16.08 -1.20
N VAL A 212 21.20 15.46 -0.06
CA VAL A 212 20.19 14.89 0.85
C VAL A 212 19.25 15.98 1.37
N THR A 213 19.81 17.13 1.80
CA THR A 213 18.99 18.24 2.30
C THR A 213 18.06 18.79 1.25
N SER A 214 18.53 18.98 0.00
CA SER A 214 17.69 19.46 -1.11
C SER A 214 16.55 18.50 -1.46
N HIS A 215 16.80 17.20 -1.52
CA HIS A 215 15.76 16.19 -1.79
C HIS A 215 14.72 16.09 -0.66
N VAL A 216 15.18 16.15 0.59
CA VAL A 216 14.28 16.15 1.74
C VAL A 216 13.43 17.41 1.74
N LEU A 217 14.06 18.58 1.53
CA LEU A 217 13.36 19.85 1.48
C LEU A 217 12.37 19.92 0.32
N SER A 218 12.74 19.48 -0.89
CA SER A 218 11.81 19.40 -2.03
C SER A 218 10.63 18.49 -1.76
N THR A 219 10.84 17.34 -1.09
CA THR A 219 9.76 16.42 -0.70
C THR A 219 8.80 17.07 0.31
N PHE A 220 9.31 17.76 1.33
CA PHE A 220 8.47 18.46 2.31
C PHE A 220 7.72 19.64 1.70
N ILE A 221 8.38 20.43 0.85
CA ILE A 221 7.73 21.53 0.13
C ILE A 221 6.64 20.99 -0.78
N PHE A 222 6.96 19.96 -1.59
CA PHE A 222 5.99 19.32 -2.47
C PHE A 222 4.79 18.80 -1.68
N MET A 223 5.01 18.09 -0.57
CA MET A 223 3.95 17.59 0.30
C MET A 223 3.10 18.73 0.87
N GLY A 224 3.71 19.77 1.41
CA GLY A 224 3.00 20.93 1.97
C GLY A 224 2.13 21.62 0.91
N VAL A 225 2.68 21.88 -0.27
CA VAL A 225 1.94 22.44 -1.41
C VAL A 225 0.80 21.52 -1.83
N ALA A 226 1.09 20.23 -2.01
CA ALA A 226 0.12 19.24 -2.48
C ALA A 226 -1.04 19.02 -1.50
N MET A 227 -0.78 19.04 -0.18
CA MET A 227 -1.82 18.77 0.84
C MET A 227 -2.60 20.02 1.25
N VAL A 228 -1.97 21.20 1.25
CA VAL A 228 -2.56 22.43 1.80
C VAL A 228 -3.05 23.37 0.70
N ILE A 229 -2.21 23.64 -0.29
CA ILE A 229 -2.48 24.63 -1.34
C ILE A 229 -3.32 24.01 -2.46
N MET A 230 -2.87 22.88 -3.00
CA MET A 230 -3.47 22.26 -4.18
C MET A 230 -4.95 21.89 -4.03
N PRO A 231 -5.47 21.38 -2.90
CA PRO A 231 -6.91 21.15 -2.77
C PRO A 231 -7.75 22.42 -2.96
N THR A 232 -7.22 23.57 -2.52
CA THR A 232 -7.87 24.87 -2.72
C THR A 232 -7.79 25.30 -4.18
N VAL A 233 -6.61 25.20 -4.80
CA VAL A 233 -6.39 25.50 -6.21
C VAL A 233 -7.28 24.64 -7.10
N LEU A 234 -7.31 23.32 -6.88
CA LEU A 234 -8.13 22.39 -7.63
C LEU A 234 -9.63 22.74 -7.52
N ARG A 235 -10.09 23.20 -6.34
CA ARG A 235 -11.48 23.65 -6.15
C ARG A 235 -11.80 24.89 -7.00
N TYR A 236 -10.90 25.85 -7.08
CA TYR A 236 -11.11 27.03 -7.92
C TYR A 236 -11.08 26.66 -9.41
N ILE A 237 -10.11 25.84 -9.81
CA ILE A 237 -9.96 25.40 -11.20
C ILE A 237 -11.17 24.55 -11.64
N SER A 238 -11.65 23.64 -10.80
CA SER A 238 -12.79 22.77 -11.13
C SER A 238 -14.11 23.53 -11.30
N LYS A 239 -14.26 24.68 -10.64
CA LYS A 239 -15.43 25.57 -10.75
C LYS A 239 -15.35 26.54 -11.90
N SER A 240 -14.17 26.73 -12.46
CA SER A 240 -13.98 27.71 -13.53
C SER A 240 -14.70 27.31 -14.80
N ARG A 241 -15.49 28.21 -15.36
CA ARG A 241 -16.13 28.05 -16.67
C ARG A 241 -15.14 27.87 -17.83
N TRP A 242 -13.89 28.26 -17.62
CA TRP A 242 -12.81 28.12 -18.59
C TRP A 242 -12.14 26.75 -18.56
N ASN A 243 -12.49 25.89 -17.59
CA ASN A 243 -11.90 24.57 -17.49
C ASN A 243 -12.62 23.60 -18.43
N ILE A 244 -12.21 23.61 -19.69
CA ILE A 244 -12.76 22.76 -20.76
C ILE A 244 -12.67 21.28 -20.38
N LEU A 245 -11.57 20.83 -19.73
CA LEU A 245 -11.35 19.43 -19.37
C LEU A 245 -12.42 18.89 -18.41
N VAL A 246 -12.81 19.66 -17.40
CA VAL A 246 -13.85 19.25 -16.45
C VAL A 246 -15.22 19.13 -17.14
N HIS A 247 -15.47 20.02 -18.09
CA HIS A 247 -16.75 20.03 -18.81
C HIS A 247 -16.82 18.93 -19.87
N ALA A 248 -15.72 18.68 -20.57
CA ALA A 248 -15.65 17.65 -21.61
C ALA A 248 -15.56 16.24 -21.03
N SER A 249 -14.72 16.03 -20.02
CA SER A 249 -14.52 14.72 -19.38
C SER A 249 -14.01 14.88 -17.94
N PRO A 250 -14.88 14.76 -16.93
CA PRO A 250 -14.44 14.79 -15.54
C PRO A 250 -13.42 13.69 -15.19
N VAL A 251 -13.54 12.50 -15.81
CA VAL A 251 -12.56 11.41 -15.67
C VAL A 251 -11.20 11.83 -16.25
N GLY A 252 -11.22 12.39 -17.47
CA GLY A 252 -10.01 12.91 -18.12
C GLY A 252 -9.32 14.01 -17.29
N TYR A 253 -10.10 14.89 -16.67
CA TYR A 253 -9.58 15.91 -15.77
C TYR A 253 -8.85 15.31 -14.55
N VAL A 254 -9.44 14.31 -13.90
CA VAL A 254 -8.84 13.64 -12.76
C VAL A 254 -7.54 12.93 -13.15
N ILE A 255 -7.53 12.24 -14.29
CA ILE A 255 -6.30 11.62 -14.83
C ILE A 255 -5.24 12.68 -15.16
N PHE A 256 -5.66 13.81 -15.79
CA PHE A 256 -4.75 14.93 -16.06
C PHE A 256 -4.11 15.48 -14.77
N VAL A 257 -4.90 15.67 -13.71
CA VAL A 257 -4.40 16.10 -12.40
C VAL A 257 -3.39 15.10 -11.85
N LEU A 258 -3.69 13.80 -11.90
CA LEU A 258 -2.76 12.75 -11.47
C LEU A 258 -1.44 12.83 -12.25
N MET A 259 -1.50 12.93 -13.58
CA MET A 259 -0.30 13.03 -14.41
C MET A 259 0.48 14.32 -14.14
N ALA A 260 -0.21 15.44 -13.92
CA ALA A 260 0.42 16.71 -13.57
C ALA A 260 1.19 16.64 -12.23
N TYR A 261 0.61 16.02 -11.20
CA TYR A 261 1.31 15.78 -9.93
C TYR A 261 2.57 14.92 -10.14
N CYS A 262 2.45 13.82 -10.89
CA CYS A 262 3.59 12.96 -11.19
C CYS A 262 4.67 13.68 -12.01
N SER A 263 4.27 14.51 -12.99
CA SER A 263 5.22 15.28 -13.81
C SER A 263 5.97 16.34 -12.99
N VAL A 264 5.27 17.08 -12.14
CA VAL A 264 5.91 18.06 -11.24
C VAL A 264 6.84 17.35 -10.25
N ALA A 265 6.43 16.23 -9.69
CA ALA A 265 7.26 15.43 -8.79
C ALA A 265 8.54 14.95 -9.48
N ALA A 266 8.45 14.49 -10.74
CA ALA A 266 9.63 14.11 -11.53
C ALA A 266 10.60 15.28 -11.76
N LEU A 267 10.08 16.50 -11.99
CA LEU A 267 10.90 17.70 -12.17
C LEU A 267 11.63 18.13 -10.90
N VAL A 268 11.05 17.88 -9.72
CA VAL A 268 11.65 18.22 -8.42
C VAL A 268 12.28 17.01 -7.71
N ASP A 269 12.45 15.91 -8.46
CA ASP A 269 13.03 14.64 -8.02
C ASP A 269 12.35 14.04 -6.77
N VAL A 270 11.04 14.20 -6.68
CA VAL A 270 10.18 13.56 -5.66
C VAL A 270 9.65 12.24 -6.21
N ASN A 271 9.44 11.28 -5.30
CA ASN A 271 8.94 9.96 -5.65
C ASN A 271 7.55 10.02 -6.30
N LEU A 272 7.39 9.37 -7.48
CA LEU A 272 6.15 9.40 -8.28
C LEU A 272 4.96 8.76 -7.56
N GLN A 273 5.20 7.68 -6.81
CA GLN A 273 4.18 6.96 -6.08
C GLN A 273 3.61 7.82 -4.95
N PHE A 274 4.49 8.57 -4.27
CA PHE A 274 4.08 9.55 -3.27
C PHE A 274 3.28 10.69 -3.89
N ALA A 275 3.70 11.20 -5.05
CA ALA A 275 2.95 12.22 -5.78
C ALA A 275 1.55 11.74 -6.20
N ALA A 276 1.42 10.48 -6.63
CA ALA A 276 0.14 9.90 -6.99
C ALA A 276 -0.81 9.78 -5.78
N LEU A 277 -0.29 9.37 -4.61
CA LEU A 277 -1.04 9.38 -3.36
C LEU A 277 -1.53 10.78 -3.01
N LEU A 278 -0.67 11.79 -3.10
CA LEU A 278 -1.01 13.19 -2.83
C LEU A 278 -2.00 13.76 -3.86
N ALA A 279 -1.94 13.31 -5.13
CA ALA A 279 -2.93 13.67 -6.14
C ALA A 279 -4.33 13.16 -5.79
N GLY A 280 -4.46 11.89 -5.39
CA GLY A 280 -5.72 11.30 -4.92
C GLY A 280 -6.27 12.04 -3.68
N PHE A 281 -5.40 12.29 -2.72
CA PHE A 281 -5.74 13.09 -1.53
C PHE A 281 -6.18 14.51 -1.88
N GLY A 282 -5.49 15.18 -2.81
CA GLY A 282 -5.77 16.54 -3.25
C GLY A 282 -7.07 16.68 -4.01
N VAL A 283 -7.37 15.75 -4.94
CA VAL A 283 -8.62 15.74 -5.70
C VAL A 283 -9.82 15.62 -4.77
N VAL A 284 -9.82 14.65 -3.85
CA VAL A 284 -10.91 14.48 -2.87
C VAL A 284 -10.97 15.68 -1.91
N GLY A 285 -9.82 16.21 -1.47
CA GLY A 285 -9.74 17.37 -0.59
C GLY A 285 -10.24 18.67 -1.22
N GLY A 286 -10.12 18.78 -2.55
CA GLY A 286 -10.62 19.92 -3.33
C GLY A 286 -12.14 19.93 -3.51
N THR A 287 -12.85 18.83 -3.22
CA THR A 287 -14.28 18.70 -3.44
C THR A 287 -15.08 18.93 -2.15
N ARG A 288 -16.12 19.78 -2.20
CA ARG A 288 -17.06 20.03 -1.09
C ARG A 288 -18.47 20.24 -1.64
N GLY A 289 -19.51 19.85 -0.88
CA GLY A 289 -20.91 20.00 -1.28
C GLY A 289 -21.19 19.27 -2.60
N THR A 290 -21.87 19.92 -3.54
CA THR A 290 -22.24 19.41 -4.87
C THR A 290 -21.04 18.96 -5.72
N GLU A 291 -19.87 19.58 -5.55
CA GLU A 291 -18.62 19.16 -6.21
C GLU A 291 -18.19 17.74 -5.78
N ARG A 292 -18.43 17.37 -4.52
CA ARG A 292 -18.12 16.04 -4.03
C ARG A 292 -18.90 14.96 -4.78
N GLU A 293 -20.17 15.21 -5.05
CA GLU A 293 -21.02 14.31 -5.84
C GLU A 293 -20.57 14.25 -7.29
N ARG A 294 -20.23 15.41 -7.89
CA ARG A 294 -19.74 15.51 -9.27
C ARG A 294 -18.47 14.69 -9.52
N PHE A 295 -17.53 14.68 -8.57
CA PHE A 295 -16.26 13.94 -8.71
C PHE A 295 -16.29 12.52 -8.12
N ALA A 296 -17.34 12.13 -7.41
CA ALA A 296 -17.46 10.77 -6.86
C ALA A 296 -17.50 9.72 -7.97
N VAL A 297 -18.33 9.92 -9.00
CA VAL A 297 -18.46 9.00 -10.14
C VAL A 297 -17.16 8.88 -10.96
N PRO A 298 -16.49 9.99 -11.37
CA PRO A 298 -15.19 9.93 -12.03
C PRO A 298 -14.12 9.15 -11.25
N ILE A 299 -13.98 9.41 -9.94
CA ILE A 299 -13.00 8.72 -9.10
C ILE A 299 -13.33 7.23 -8.99
N ASP A 300 -14.61 6.89 -8.84
CA ASP A 300 -15.06 5.49 -8.79
C ASP A 300 -14.83 4.78 -10.14
N SER A 301 -15.06 5.46 -11.25
CA SER A 301 -14.78 4.91 -12.59
C SER A 301 -13.30 4.61 -12.80
N ILE A 302 -12.41 5.52 -12.34
CA ILE A 302 -10.97 5.31 -12.37
C ILE A 302 -10.62 4.11 -11.47
N ALA A 303 -11.18 4.04 -10.28
CA ALA A 303 -10.93 2.93 -9.35
C ALA A 303 -11.37 1.59 -9.96
N LYS A 304 -12.57 1.52 -10.57
CA LYS A 304 -13.07 0.29 -11.22
C LYS A 304 -12.12 -0.21 -12.32
N VAL A 305 -11.67 0.68 -13.20
CA VAL A 305 -10.71 0.31 -14.26
C VAL A 305 -9.36 -0.07 -13.67
N SER A 306 -8.90 0.65 -12.65
CA SER A 306 -7.63 0.39 -11.98
C SER A 306 -7.62 -0.99 -11.31
N PHE A 307 -8.64 -1.30 -10.51
CA PHE A 307 -8.80 -2.61 -9.84
C PHE A 307 -9.22 -3.73 -10.79
N GLY A 308 -9.79 -3.40 -11.95
CA GLY A 308 -10.15 -4.37 -12.97
C GLY A 308 -8.99 -4.79 -13.89
N VAL A 309 -7.98 -3.95 -14.08
CA VAL A 309 -6.92 -4.22 -15.07
C VAL A 309 -5.52 -3.97 -14.51
N PHE A 310 -5.21 -2.73 -14.13
CA PHE A 310 -3.83 -2.30 -13.88
C PHE A 310 -3.28 -2.78 -12.54
N ILE A 311 -4.08 -2.71 -11.49
CA ILE A 311 -3.68 -3.13 -10.14
C ILE A 311 -3.48 -4.66 -10.05
N PRO A 312 -4.34 -5.51 -10.65
CA PRO A 312 -4.07 -6.94 -10.75
C PRO A 312 -2.80 -7.29 -11.51
N ILE A 313 -2.49 -6.57 -12.60
CA ILE A 313 -1.20 -6.73 -13.30
C ILE A 313 -0.04 -6.37 -12.36
N TYR A 314 -0.14 -5.27 -11.63
CA TYR A 314 0.88 -4.87 -10.65
C TYR A 314 1.12 -5.96 -9.60
N PHE A 315 0.08 -6.46 -8.93
CA PHE A 315 0.24 -7.51 -7.92
C PHE A 315 0.70 -8.85 -8.49
N GLY A 316 0.24 -9.22 -9.67
CA GLY A 316 0.75 -10.38 -10.39
C GLY A 316 2.24 -10.25 -10.72
N MET A 317 2.68 -9.06 -11.16
CA MET A 317 4.10 -8.80 -11.43
C MET A 317 4.96 -8.79 -10.16
N ILE A 318 4.40 -8.43 -9.01
CA ILE A 318 5.07 -8.61 -7.72
C ILE A 318 5.37 -10.10 -7.51
N GLY A 319 4.35 -10.95 -7.64
CA GLY A 319 4.51 -12.39 -7.50
C GLY A 319 5.53 -12.98 -8.49
N TYR A 320 5.50 -12.50 -9.74
CA TYR A 320 6.45 -12.90 -10.79
C TYR A 320 7.92 -12.59 -10.45
N ARG A 321 8.18 -11.48 -9.73
CA ARG A 321 9.52 -11.01 -9.31
C ARG A 321 10.03 -11.65 -8.03
N LEU A 322 9.21 -12.40 -7.29
CA LEU A 322 9.66 -13.05 -6.07
C LEU A 322 10.73 -14.10 -6.40
N VAL A 323 11.77 -14.10 -5.60
CA VAL A 323 12.88 -15.04 -5.73
C VAL A 323 12.75 -16.17 -4.71
N PHE A 324 12.95 -17.39 -5.19
CA PHE A 324 12.97 -18.61 -4.39
C PHE A 324 14.22 -19.42 -4.76
N GLY A 325 14.48 -20.49 -4.05
CA GLY A 325 15.65 -21.32 -4.29
C GLY A 325 16.91 -20.77 -3.63
N ARG A 326 18.05 -20.72 -4.35
CA ARG A 326 19.35 -20.34 -3.78
C ARG A 326 19.46 -18.90 -3.31
N GLU A 327 18.73 -18.00 -3.95
CA GLU A 327 18.70 -16.57 -3.57
C GLU A 327 17.75 -16.28 -2.41
N PHE A 328 16.84 -17.19 -2.11
CA PHE A 328 15.89 -17.06 -1.02
C PHE A 328 16.53 -17.43 0.32
N SER A 329 16.36 -16.59 1.33
CA SER A 329 16.82 -16.86 2.68
C SER A 329 15.64 -17.02 3.65
N LEU A 330 15.33 -18.27 3.99
CA LEU A 330 14.31 -18.57 4.99
C LEU A 330 14.64 -17.95 6.35
N ALA A 331 15.93 -17.87 6.70
CA ALA A 331 16.35 -17.24 7.95
C ALA A 331 16.01 -15.74 7.94
N VAL A 332 16.27 -15.02 6.84
CA VAL A 332 15.91 -13.60 6.71
C VAL A 332 14.40 -13.43 6.83
N LEU A 333 13.62 -14.28 6.15
CA LEU A 333 12.16 -14.25 6.23
C LEU A 333 11.67 -14.44 7.67
N LEU A 334 12.11 -15.52 8.33
CA LEU A 334 11.64 -15.86 9.69
C LEU A 334 12.07 -14.81 10.73
N VAL A 335 13.32 -14.37 10.69
CA VAL A 335 13.83 -13.34 11.61
C VAL A 335 13.07 -12.03 11.39
N PHE A 336 12.86 -11.61 10.14
CA PHE A 336 12.11 -10.39 9.87
C PHE A 336 10.64 -10.55 10.25
N PHE A 337 9.98 -11.64 9.87
CA PHE A 337 8.56 -11.89 10.17
C PHE A 337 8.29 -11.89 11.68
N PHE A 338 8.99 -12.72 12.44
CA PHE A 338 8.77 -12.82 13.89
C PHE A 338 9.30 -11.59 14.63
N GLY A 339 10.50 -11.11 14.29
CA GLY A 339 11.10 -9.95 14.94
C GLY A 339 10.30 -8.68 14.74
N SER A 340 9.95 -8.37 13.49
CA SER A 340 9.18 -7.16 13.20
C SER A 340 7.73 -7.25 13.71
N SER A 341 7.09 -8.44 13.66
CA SER A 341 5.75 -8.61 14.23
C SER A 341 5.76 -8.49 15.76
N ALA A 342 6.76 -9.03 16.44
CA ALA A 342 6.91 -8.89 17.89
C ALA A 342 7.10 -7.41 18.29
N ILE A 343 7.95 -6.68 17.57
CA ILE A 343 8.17 -5.24 17.81
C ILE A 343 6.87 -4.46 17.58
N ALA A 344 6.19 -4.66 16.45
CA ALA A 344 4.96 -3.96 16.12
C ALA A 344 3.83 -4.26 17.12
N ILE A 345 3.61 -5.52 17.47
CA ILE A 345 2.57 -5.92 18.45
C ILE A 345 2.89 -5.37 19.84
N PHE A 346 4.16 -5.41 20.26
CA PHE A 346 4.56 -4.89 21.58
C PHE A 346 4.36 -3.37 21.66
N SER A 347 4.85 -2.61 20.66
CA SER A 347 4.75 -1.15 20.64
C SER A 347 3.30 -0.67 20.51
N SER A 348 2.50 -1.31 19.64
CA SER A 348 1.06 -1.00 19.51
C SER A 348 0.28 -1.40 20.76
N GLY A 349 0.64 -2.50 21.39
CA GLY A 349 0.07 -2.92 22.68
C GLY A 349 0.40 -1.94 23.80
N LEU A 350 1.65 -1.44 23.86
CA LEU A 350 2.04 -0.39 24.79
C LEU A 350 1.28 0.90 24.55
N ALA A 351 1.18 1.34 23.28
CA ALA A 351 0.42 2.52 22.89
C ALA A 351 -1.06 2.40 23.26
N ALA A 352 -1.68 1.24 23.03
CA ALA A 352 -3.05 0.96 23.42
C ALA A 352 -3.24 1.02 24.95
N ARG A 353 -2.32 0.46 25.72
CA ARG A 353 -2.35 0.56 27.19
C ARG A 353 -2.25 1.99 27.68
N LEU A 354 -1.35 2.79 27.12
CA LEU A 354 -1.21 4.21 27.45
C LEU A 354 -2.46 5.00 27.00
N GLY A 355 -3.16 4.54 25.96
CA GLY A 355 -4.47 5.07 25.51
C GLY A 355 -5.64 4.68 26.41
N GLY A 356 -5.41 3.93 27.49
CA GLY A 356 -6.43 3.52 28.46
C GLY A 356 -7.11 2.19 28.15
N PHE A 357 -6.75 1.50 27.05
CA PHE A 357 -7.29 0.18 26.72
C PHE A 357 -6.69 -0.91 27.64
N ARG A 358 -7.46 -1.99 27.87
CA ARG A 358 -7.05 -3.09 28.77
C ARG A 358 -7.44 -4.45 28.21
N GLY A 359 -6.76 -5.48 28.67
CA GLY A 359 -7.11 -6.87 28.38
C GLY A 359 -7.14 -7.17 26.88
N LEU A 360 -8.28 -7.68 26.42
CA LEU A 360 -8.49 -8.11 25.02
C LEU A 360 -8.45 -6.94 24.02
N ASP A 361 -8.87 -5.72 24.43
CA ASP A 361 -8.83 -4.54 23.58
C ASP A 361 -7.39 -4.25 23.08
N VAL A 362 -6.41 -4.40 23.98
CA VAL A 362 -4.99 -4.21 23.66
C VAL A 362 -4.53 -5.24 22.61
N ALA A 363 -4.90 -6.50 22.79
CA ALA A 363 -4.57 -7.56 21.83
C ALA A 363 -5.24 -7.32 20.47
N ASN A 364 -6.50 -6.94 20.45
CA ASN A 364 -7.25 -6.66 19.23
C ASN A 364 -6.62 -5.50 18.44
N ILE A 365 -6.28 -4.40 19.12
CA ILE A 365 -5.59 -3.26 18.50
C ILE A 365 -4.21 -3.69 17.97
N ALA A 366 -3.38 -4.32 18.81
CA ALA A 366 -2.00 -4.66 18.48
C ALA A 366 -1.88 -5.65 17.32
N ILE A 367 -2.74 -6.66 17.27
CA ILE A 367 -2.72 -7.65 16.17
C ILE A 367 -3.27 -7.03 14.88
N THR A 368 -4.28 -6.16 14.97
CA THR A 368 -4.87 -5.55 13.79
C THR A 368 -3.94 -4.51 13.16
N THR A 369 -3.22 -3.72 13.95
CA THR A 369 -2.22 -2.77 13.44
C THR A 369 -1.00 -3.45 12.81
N ASN A 370 -0.74 -4.72 13.10
CA ASN A 370 0.34 -5.49 12.44
C ASN A 370 -0.05 -6.00 11.03
N ALA A 371 -1.24 -5.69 10.51
CA ALA A 371 -1.65 -6.09 9.15
C ALA A 371 -1.00 -5.19 8.10
N ARG A 372 0.11 -5.62 7.49
CA ARG A 372 0.94 -4.78 6.59
C ARG A 372 0.43 -4.66 5.15
N GLY A 373 -0.21 -5.69 4.63
CA GLY A 373 -0.93 -5.74 3.36
C GLY A 373 -0.37 -4.92 2.19
N GLY A 374 -1.26 -4.20 1.50
CA GLY A 374 -0.93 -3.43 0.30
C GLY A 374 0.21 -2.41 0.46
N PRO A 375 0.15 -1.46 1.42
CA PRO A 375 1.23 -0.48 1.65
C PRO A 375 2.58 -1.12 1.96
N GLY A 376 2.62 -2.22 2.73
CA GLY A 376 3.85 -2.98 2.97
C GLY A 376 4.43 -3.59 1.70
N ILE A 377 3.57 -4.09 0.80
CA ILE A 377 3.97 -4.62 -0.51
C ILE A 377 4.46 -3.48 -1.41
N VAL A 378 3.78 -2.33 -1.41
CA VAL A 378 4.19 -1.15 -2.19
C VAL A 378 5.53 -0.61 -1.69
N LEU A 379 5.71 -0.51 -0.38
CA LEU A 379 6.97 -0.15 0.25
C LEU A 379 8.12 -1.06 -0.23
N ALA A 380 7.90 -2.39 -0.17
CA ALA A 380 8.87 -3.36 -0.65
C ALA A 380 9.21 -3.16 -2.12
N SER A 381 8.20 -2.94 -2.97
CA SER A 381 8.38 -2.71 -4.41
C SER A 381 9.15 -1.44 -4.71
N VAL A 382 8.81 -0.32 -4.07
CA VAL A 382 9.50 0.97 -4.26
C VAL A 382 10.94 0.89 -3.76
N ALA A 383 11.19 0.27 -2.60
CA ALA A 383 12.53 0.10 -2.06
C ALA A 383 13.39 -0.83 -2.94
N PHE A 384 12.80 -1.87 -3.52
CA PHE A 384 13.47 -2.78 -4.43
C PHE A 384 13.76 -2.12 -5.79
N ASP A 385 12.78 -1.45 -6.40
CA ASP A 385 12.94 -0.73 -7.67
C ASP A 385 13.95 0.42 -7.56
N ALA A 386 14.07 1.04 -6.38
CA ALA A 386 15.12 2.03 -6.07
C ALA A 386 16.49 1.41 -5.75
N GLY A 387 16.62 0.08 -5.79
CA GLY A 387 17.88 -0.63 -5.51
C GLY A 387 18.34 -0.53 -4.05
N ILE A 388 17.46 -0.13 -3.11
CA ILE A 388 17.79 0.02 -1.68
C ILE A 388 17.91 -1.34 -1.01
N ILE A 389 17.00 -2.25 -1.34
CA ILE A 389 16.97 -3.61 -0.79
C ILE A 389 17.20 -4.65 -1.88
N ASN A 390 17.72 -5.80 -1.50
CA ASN A 390 17.93 -6.91 -2.43
C ASN A 390 16.67 -7.78 -2.62
N ALA A 391 16.70 -8.68 -3.60
CA ALA A 391 15.57 -9.52 -3.98
C ALA A 391 15.13 -10.50 -2.86
N ALA A 392 16.08 -11.00 -2.06
CA ALA A 392 15.77 -11.87 -0.93
C ALA A 392 14.95 -11.13 0.14
N PHE A 393 15.35 -9.92 0.50
CA PHE A 393 14.63 -9.13 1.49
C PHE A 393 13.31 -8.58 0.94
N TYR A 394 13.26 -8.20 -0.34
CA TYR A 394 12.01 -7.89 -1.03
C TYR A 394 11.00 -9.05 -0.91
N THR A 395 11.43 -10.28 -1.19
CA THR A 395 10.59 -11.47 -1.05
C THR A 395 10.12 -11.66 0.39
N ALA A 396 11.00 -11.48 1.37
CA ALA A 396 10.66 -11.57 2.79
C ALA A 396 9.61 -10.52 3.20
N LEU A 397 9.73 -9.28 2.74
CA LEU A 397 8.76 -8.20 3.00
C LEU A 397 7.38 -8.52 2.41
N VAL A 398 7.33 -8.96 1.15
CA VAL A 398 6.06 -9.30 0.49
C VAL A 398 5.36 -10.46 1.19
N ILE A 399 6.08 -11.55 1.49
CA ILE A 399 5.51 -12.71 2.20
C ILE A 399 5.04 -12.28 3.60
N THR A 400 5.84 -11.50 4.32
CA THR A 400 5.45 -10.98 5.64
C THR A 400 4.17 -10.15 5.56
N ALA A 401 4.03 -9.26 4.58
CA ALA A 401 2.84 -8.44 4.43
C ALA A 401 1.58 -9.28 4.15
N VAL A 402 1.70 -10.33 3.34
CA VAL A 402 0.60 -11.27 3.08
C VAL A 402 0.23 -12.04 4.36
N VAL A 403 1.20 -12.65 5.03
CA VAL A 403 0.95 -13.53 6.19
C VAL A 403 0.40 -12.76 7.39
N THR A 404 0.93 -11.56 7.68
CA THR A 404 0.42 -10.72 8.78
C THR A 404 -1.02 -10.28 8.56
N SER A 405 -1.39 -9.99 7.30
CA SER A 405 -2.77 -9.65 6.94
C SER A 405 -3.73 -10.84 7.13
N GLN A 406 -3.28 -12.06 6.80
CA GLN A 406 -4.05 -13.28 7.04
C GLN A 406 -4.23 -13.53 8.54
N ALA A 407 -3.18 -13.38 9.31
CA ALA A 407 -3.22 -13.55 10.77
C ALA A 407 -4.19 -12.57 11.43
N CYS A 408 -4.21 -11.30 10.99
CA CYS A 408 -5.17 -10.30 11.44
C CYS A 408 -6.62 -10.73 11.17
N GLY A 409 -6.93 -11.11 9.92
CA GLY A 409 -8.27 -11.55 9.54
C GLY A 409 -8.72 -12.81 10.30
N ALA A 410 -7.82 -13.76 10.51
CA ALA A 410 -8.10 -14.96 11.30
C ALA A 410 -8.37 -14.63 12.77
N TRP A 411 -7.57 -13.74 13.36
CA TRP A 411 -7.75 -13.29 14.75
C TRP A 411 -9.09 -12.61 14.96
N LEU A 412 -9.44 -11.62 14.13
CA LEU A 412 -10.71 -10.91 14.28
C LEU A 412 -11.91 -11.83 14.10
N ARG A 413 -11.88 -12.75 13.13
CA ARG A 413 -12.91 -13.79 12.99
C ARG A 413 -13.04 -14.64 14.24
N TYR A 414 -11.91 -15.08 14.81
CA TYR A 414 -11.92 -15.90 16.03
C TYR A 414 -12.57 -15.16 17.22
N ILE A 415 -12.21 -13.89 17.44
CA ILE A 415 -12.77 -13.07 18.52
C ILE A 415 -14.29 -12.91 18.37
N LEU A 416 -14.74 -12.56 17.16
CA LEU A 416 -16.17 -12.36 16.88
C LEU A 416 -16.97 -13.67 16.99
N HIS A 417 -16.43 -14.80 16.52
CA HIS A 417 -17.06 -16.11 16.67
C HIS A 417 -17.19 -16.55 18.14
N LYS A 418 -16.30 -16.09 19.00
CA LYS A 418 -16.40 -16.33 20.47
C LYS A 418 -17.41 -15.41 21.13
N GLY A 419 -18.06 -14.50 20.40
CA GLY A 419 -18.99 -13.52 20.96
C GLY A 419 -18.30 -12.49 21.86
N LEU A 420 -16.97 -12.29 21.69
CA LEU A 420 -16.20 -11.35 22.49
C LEU A 420 -16.20 -9.97 21.83
N PRO A 421 -16.30 -8.87 22.61
CA PRO A 421 -16.28 -7.53 22.06
C PRO A 421 -14.90 -7.17 21.51
N LEU A 422 -14.88 -6.38 20.44
CA LEU A 422 -13.62 -5.84 19.89
C LEU A 422 -13.04 -4.77 20.80
N LEU A 423 -13.92 -3.96 21.43
CA LEU A 423 -13.58 -3.03 22.51
C LEU A 423 -14.53 -3.26 23.69
N SER A 424 -13.97 -3.41 24.88
CA SER A 424 -14.76 -3.62 26.11
C SER A 424 -15.64 -2.41 26.47
N SER A 425 -15.31 -1.22 25.96
CA SER A 425 -16.14 -0.01 26.07
C SER A 425 -17.39 -0.02 25.18
N ASN A 426 -17.53 -0.99 24.28
CA ASN A 426 -18.67 -1.15 23.37
C ASN A 426 -19.07 -2.64 23.32
N PRO A 427 -19.74 -3.17 24.36
CA PRO A 427 -20.12 -4.57 24.43
C PRO A 427 -21.13 -4.98 23.34
N GLU A 428 -21.80 -4.03 22.69
CA GLU A 428 -22.69 -4.26 21.54
C GLU A 428 -21.94 -4.66 20.26
N GLU A 429 -20.62 -4.45 20.19
CA GLU A 429 -19.77 -4.85 19.08
C GLU A 429 -19.36 -6.34 19.19
N THR A 430 -20.32 -7.23 19.41
CA THR A 430 -20.13 -8.70 19.48
C THR A 430 -20.65 -9.37 18.21
N TRP A 431 -20.20 -10.60 17.94
CA TRP A 431 -20.68 -11.40 16.84
C TRP A 431 -21.64 -12.50 17.31
N PRO A 432 -22.76 -12.76 16.60
CA PRO A 432 -23.27 -12.03 15.43
C PRO A 432 -23.78 -10.62 15.82
N LEU A 433 -23.53 -9.64 14.96
CA LEU A 433 -24.06 -8.30 15.14
C LEU A 433 -25.60 -8.35 15.21
N PRO A 434 -26.25 -7.50 16.04
CA PRO A 434 -27.70 -7.37 16.05
C PRO A 434 -28.23 -7.13 14.63
N PRO A 435 -29.42 -7.66 14.28
CA PRO A 435 -30.00 -7.53 12.93
C PRO A 435 -30.06 -6.08 12.42
N GLU A 436 -30.28 -5.12 13.30
CA GLU A 436 -30.32 -3.68 12.99
C GLU A 436 -28.96 -3.15 12.54
N LEU A 437 -27.88 -3.57 13.18
CA LEU A 437 -26.51 -3.19 12.80
C LEU A 437 -26.05 -3.94 11.54
N THR A 438 -26.52 -5.18 11.36
CA THR A 438 -26.25 -5.96 10.16
C THR A 438 -26.95 -5.36 8.95
N ALA A 439 -28.22 -4.95 9.07
CA ALA A 439 -28.98 -4.27 8.03
C ALA A 439 -28.33 -2.93 7.66
N ALA A 440 -27.89 -2.17 8.65
CA ALA A 440 -27.18 -0.90 8.45
C ALA A 440 -25.78 -1.06 7.82
N ALA A 441 -25.14 -2.22 8.02
CA ALA A 441 -23.86 -2.55 7.38
C ALA A 441 -24.04 -3.05 5.94
N THR A 442 -25.22 -3.55 5.58
CA THR A 442 -25.56 -4.05 4.24
C THR A 442 -26.21 -3.01 3.33
N GLU A 443 -26.67 -1.88 3.87
CA GLU A 443 -27.10 -0.78 3.01
C GLU A 443 -25.88 -0.18 2.29
N PRO A 444 -25.87 -0.24 0.95
CA PRO A 444 -24.75 0.25 0.16
C PRO A 444 -24.78 1.78 0.10
N GLU A 445 -24.01 2.45 0.96
CA GLU A 445 -23.60 3.84 0.65
C GLU A 445 -22.60 3.91 -0.52
N LEU A 446 -22.22 2.76 -1.06
CA LEU A 446 -21.49 2.61 -2.32
C LEU A 446 -22.10 1.42 -3.06
N SER A 447 -23.08 1.69 -3.90
CA SER A 447 -23.53 0.74 -4.91
C SER A 447 -22.37 0.47 -5.89
N ILE A 448 -21.53 -0.50 -5.55
CA ILE A 448 -20.77 -1.20 -6.57
C ILE A 448 -21.75 -2.18 -7.18
N PRO A 449 -22.20 -2.00 -8.43
CA PRO A 449 -23.07 -2.96 -9.10
C PRO A 449 -22.33 -4.31 -9.11
N ARG A 450 -22.96 -5.34 -8.56
CA ARG A 450 -22.57 -6.72 -8.84
C ARG A 450 -23.02 -6.99 -10.27
N HIS A 451 -22.10 -7.09 -11.19
CA HIS A 451 -22.20 -7.84 -12.44
C HIS A 451 -20.97 -8.73 -12.60
#